data_a0a655f96da748e958d12422f95724ad
#
_entry.id   a0a655f96da748e958d12422f95724ad
#
_cell.length_a   1.000
_cell.length_b   1.000
_cell.length_c   1.000
_cell.angle_alpha   90.00
_cell.angle_beta   90.00
_cell.angle_gamma   90.00
#
_symmetry.space_group_name_H-M   'P 1'
#
loop_
_entity.id
_entity.type
_entity.pdbx_description
1 polymer ?
#
loop_
_entity_poly.entity_id
_entity_poly.type
_entity_poly.pdbx_seq_one_letter_code
_entity_poly.pdbx_strand_id
1 'polypeptide(L)'
;MLVSTVIQDIRNRINDKEAIGDFDNDDIVSYINQAINYIGLYFVTAQNPLAVKDIEVADGDSVPDDYIKFCGISPIRVTGKTIKFLEGRKRKMALRYFFKPPNITGADGEEMPYDDALTNNVIVNATVLLLLNQQRLNVAQDQSLSTSLMDMVNSAFGVQA
;
A
#
# COMPACT_ATOMS: atom_id res chain seq x y z
N MET A 1 -8.02 11.57 5.78
CA MET A 1 -9.06 11.80 4.74
C MET A 1 -10.04 10.65 4.75
N LEU A 2 -11.36 10.92 4.63
CA LEU A 2 -12.38 9.87 4.59
C LEU A 2 -12.36 9.14 3.24
N VAL A 3 -12.56 7.82 3.27
CA VAL A 3 -12.66 6.97 2.07
C VAL A 3 -13.80 7.43 1.15
N SER A 4 -14.96 7.81 1.73
CA SER A 4 -16.09 8.34 0.96
C SER A 4 -15.75 9.60 0.15
N THR A 5 -14.93 10.49 0.69
CA THR A 5 -14.43 11.68 -0.03
C THR A 5 -13.51 11.27 -1.19
N VAL A 6 -12.65 10.28 -0.97
CA VAL A 6 -11.76 9.75 -2.02
C VAL A 6 -12.55 9.13 -3.17
N ILE A 7 -13.55 8.32 -2.85
CA ILE A 7 -14.45 7.72 -3.86
C ILE A 7 -15.12 8.83 -4.68
N GLN A 8 -15.62 9.88 -4.03
CA GLN A 8 -16.28 11.00 -4.74
C GLN A 8 -15.31 11.75 -5.66
N ASP A 9 -14.06 11.96 -5.21
CA ASP A 9 -13.01 12.61 -6.02
C ASP A 9 -12.64 11.76 -7.24
N ILE A 10 -12.53 10.45 -7.07
CA ILE A 10 -12.29 9.51 -8.18
C ILE A 10 -13.45 9.57 -9.18
N ARG A 11 -14.70 9.48 -8.74
CA ARG A 11 -15.89 9.59 -9.60
C ARG A 11 -15.91 10.89 -10.40
N ASN A 12 -15.60 12.01 -9.75
CA ASN A 12 -15.51 13.31 -10.44
C ASN A 12 -14.46 13.29 -11.55
N ARG A 13 -13.31 12.65 -11.32
CA ARG A 13 -12.19 12.61 -12.30
C ARG A 13 -12.46 11.69 -13.48
N ILE A 14 -13.16 10.56 -13.26
CA ILE A 14 -13.57 9.66 -14.36
C ILE A 14 -14.88 10.09 -15.02
N ASN A 15 -15.46 11.22 -14.58
CA ASN A 15 -16.74 11.75 -15.06
C ASN A 15 -17.95 10.81 -14.82
N ASP A 16 -17.82 9.95 -13.81
CA ASP A 16 -18.87 9.01 -13.35
C ASP A 16 -19.54 9.58 -12.08
N LYS A 17 -20.33 10.65 -12.25
CA LYS A 17 -20.91 11.42 -11.13
C LYS A 17 -22.08 10.73 -10.44
N GLU A 18 -22.72 9.79 -11.11
CA GLU A 18 -23.87 9.04 -10.59
C GLU A 18 -23.44 7.61 -10.30
N ALA A 19 -23.91 7.04 -9.19
CA ALA A 19 -23.65 5.64 -8.81
C ALA A 19 -24.29 4.62 -9.79
N ILE A 20 -24.70 5.05 -10.98
CA ILE A 20 -25.32 4.30 -12.07
C ILE A 20 -24.31 4.14 -13.23
N GLY A 21 -23.05 4.58 -13.03
CA GLY A 21 -22.02 4.50 -14.06
C GLY A 21 -21.43 3.10 -14.24
N ASP A 22 -20.33 3.04 -14.98
CA ASP A 22 -19.62 1.80 -15.32
C ASP A 22 -18.98 1.09 -14.10
N PHE A 23 -18.88 1.80 -12.95
CA PHE A 23 -18.23 1.30 -11.73
C PHE A 23 -19.11 1.53 -10.49
N ASP A 24 -19.36 0.48 -9.72
CA ASP A 24 -19.95 0.62 -8.39
C ASP A 24 -18.90 1.04 -7.33
N ASN A 25 -19.33 1.27 -6.09
CA ASN A 25 -18.41 1.68 -5.03
C ASN A 25 -17.44 0.56 -4.66
N ASP A 26 -17.84 -0.69 -4.74
CA ASP A 26 -17.02 -1.84 -4.39
C ASP A 26 -15.90 -2.02 -5.43
N ASP A 27 -16.20 -1.77 -6.71
CA ASP A 27 -15.20 -1.71 -7.78
C ASP A 27 -14.15 -0.63 -7.48
N ILE A 28 -14.61 0.60 -7.18
CA ILE A 28 -13.70 1.71 -6.88
C ILE A 28 -12.85 1.39 -5.65
N VAL A 29 -13.43 0.85 -4.57
CA VAL A 29 -12.70 0.41 -3.37
C VAL A 29 -11.65 -0.66 -3.71
N SER A 30 -11.99 -1.61 -4.58
CA SER A 30 -11.05 -2.62 -5.06
C SER A 30 -9.84 -2.00 -5.75
N TYR A 31 -10.05 -1.01 -6.64
CA TYR A 31 -8.97 -0.30 -7.32
C TYR A 31 -8.16 0.62 -6.38
N ILE A 32 -8.80 1.25 -5.39
CA ILE A 32 -8.09 1.98 -4.33
C ILE A 32 -7.15 1.02 -3.58
N ASN A 33 -7.62 -0.16 -3.20
CA ASN A 33 -6.82 -1.18 -2.54
C ASN A 33 -5.64 -1.66 -3.40
N GLN A 34 -5.83 -1.78 -4.71
CA GLN A 34 -4.73 -2.09 -5.63
C GLN A 34 -3.69 -0.96 -5.63
N ALA A 35 -4.11 0.30 -5.70
CA ALA A 35 -3.21 1.46 -5.63
C ALA A 35 -2.44 1.51 -4.29
N ILE A 36 -3.13 1.30 -3.16
CA ILE A 36 -2.54 1.23 -1.81
C ILE A 36 -1.46 0.13 -1.75
N ASN A 37 -1.77 -1.06 -2.25
CA ASN A 37 -0.82 -2.19 -2.26
C ASN A 37 0.41 -1.90 -3.14
N TYR A 38 0.22 -1.27 -4.30
CA TYR A 38 1.29 -0.88 -5.21
C TYR A 38 2.26 0.10 -4.54
N ILE A 39 1.71 1.14 -3.90
CA ILE A 39 2.49 2.16 -3.17
C ILE A 39 3.18 1.53 -1.97
N GLY A 40 2.51 0.65 -1.23
CA GLY A 40 3.09 -0.08 -0.11
C GLY A 40 4.31 -0.92 -0.52
N LEU A 41 4.22 -1.65 -1.62
CA LEU A 41 5.35 -2.42 -2.16
C LEU A 41 6.50 -1.51 -2.63
N TYR A 42 6.18 -0.37 -3.24
CA TYR A 42 7.19 0.62 -3.60
C TYR A 42 7.93 1.13 -2.37
N PHE A 43 7.23 1.49 -1.28
CA PHE A 43 7.85 1.93 -0.05
C PHE A 43 8.79 0.87 0.55
N VAL A 44 8.38 -0.39 0.53
CA VAL A 44 9.23 -1.50 0.98
C VAL A 44 10.50 -1.63 0.13
N THR A 45 10.37 -1.47 -1.18
CA THR A 45 11.50 -1.55 -2.13
C THR A 45 12.45 -0.36 -1.96
N ALA A 46 11.91 0.84 -1.82
CA ALA A 46 12.64 2.08 -1.58
C ALA A 46 13.14 2.23 -0.13
N GLN A 47 12.83 1.26 0.75
CA GLN A 47 13.16 1.30 2.18
C GLN A 47 12.63 2.57 2.88
N ASN A 48 11.44 3.04 2.46
CA ASN A 48 10.84 4.26 2.98
C ASN A 48 10.36 4.06 4.42
N PRO A 49 10.69 4.99 5.36
CA PRO A 49 10.25 4.91 6.76
C PRO A 49 8.74 4.85 6.95
N LEU A 50 7.93 5.36 6.01
CA LEU A 50 6.46 5.31 6.06
C LEU A 50 5.89 3.89 6.04
N ALA A 51 6.67 2.90 5.59
CA ALA A 51 6.28 1.49 5.59
C ALA A 51 6.93 0.69 6.74
N VAL A 52 7.46 1.35 7.78
CA VAL A 52 8.20 0.70 8.87
C VAL A 52 7.43 0.81 10.19
N LYS A 53 7.34 -0.32 10.90
CA LYS A 53 6.84 -0.40 12.27
C LYS A 53 7.90 -1.01 13.20
N ASP A 54 7.88 -0.59 14.46
CA ASP A 54 8.67 -1.19 15.52
C ASP A 54 7.87 -2.28 16.24
N ILE A 55 8.54 -3.37 16.62
CA ILE A 55 7.95 -4.47 17.38
C ILE A 55 8.96 -5.01 18.38
N GLU A 56 8.49 -5.42 19.57
CA GLU A 56 9.27 -6.17 20.53
C GLU A 56 8.86 -7.66 20.44
N VAL A 57 9.82 -8.53 20.18
CA VAL A 57 9.57 -9.97 19.99
C VAL A 57 10.43 -10.82 20.92
N ALA A 58 9.90 -11.98 21.29
CA ALA A 58 10.61 -13.05 21.97
C ALA A 58 10.88 -14.23 21.01
N ASP A 59 11.76 -15.13 21.42
CA ASP A 59 12.00 -16.37 20.68
C ASP A 59 10.72 -17.24 20.69
N GLY A 60 10.27 -17.64 19.51
CA GLY A 60 9.04 -18.41 19.32
C GLY A 60 7.80 -17.57 19.01
N ASP A 61 7.88 -16.23 19.07
CA ASP A 61 6.75 -15.36 18.71
C ASP A 61 6.40 -15.48 17.22
N SER A 62 5.15 -15.18 16.91
CA SER A 62 4.69 -15.06 15.53
C SER A 62 4.99 -13.67 14.97
N VAL A 63 5.30 -13.59 13.67
CA VAL A 63 5.34 -12.30 12.97
C VAL A 63 3.93 -11.70 12.92
N PRO A 64 3.79 -10.36 12.93
CA PRO A 64 2.50 -9.68 12.72
C PRO A 64 1.82 -10.10 11.42
N ASP A 65 0.49 -10.00 11.36
CA ASP A 65 -0.25 -10.36 10.14
C ASP A 65 0.04 -9.44 8.95
N ASP A 66 0.43 -8.20 9.23
CA ASP A 66 0.85 -7.21 8.24
C ASP A 66 2.35 -7.26 7.90
N TYR A 67 3.08 -8.25 8.43
CA TYR A 67 4.52 -8.39 8.21
C TYR A 67 4.87 -8.72 6.75
N ILE A 68 5.86 -8.00 6.20
CA ILE A 68 6.47 -8.31 4.90
C ILE A 68 7.89 -8.85 5.09
N LYS A 69 8.77 -8.07 5.72
CA LYS A 69 10.15 -8.45 6.02
C LYS A 69 10.73 -7.57 7.14
N PHE A 70 11.72 -8.07 7.87
CA PHE A 70 12.45 -7.24 8.82
C PHE A 70 13.38 -6.25 8.12
N CYS A 71 13.59 -5.09 8.78
CA CYS A 71 14.56 -4.09 8.32
C CYS A 71 15.97 -4.50 8.74
N GLY A 72 16.91 -4.39 7.79
CA GLY A 72 18.30 -4.68 8.05
C GLY A 72 18.60 -6.16 8.37
N ILE A 73 19.76 -6.40 8.98
CA ILE A 73 20.23 -7.73 9.38
C ILE A 73 20.08 -7.84 10.89
N SER A 74 19.31 -8.83 11.34
CA SER A 74 19.11 -9.14 12.75
C SER A 74 19.44 -10.62 12.99
N PRO A 75 19.93 -11.00 14.20
CA PRO A 75 20.30 -12.39 14.50
C PRO A 75 19.05 -13.24 14.77
N ILE A 76 18.12 -13.24 13.82
CA ILE A 76 16.86 -13.97 13.87
C ILE A 76 16.63 -14.73 12.56
N ARG A 77 15.82 -15.77 12.64
CA ARG A 77 15.30 -16.52 11.49
C ARG A 77 13.79 -16.57 11.57
N VAL A 78 13.10 -16.31 10.47
CA VAL A 78 11.65 -16.56 10.34
C VAL A 78 11.45 -17.88 9.62
N THR A 79 10.72 -18.80 10.25
CA THR A 79 10.35 -20.09 9.67
C THR A 79 8.83 -20.19 9.68
N GLY A 80 8.21 -20.15 8.51
CA GLY A 80 6.77 -19.94 8.40
C GLY A 80 6.37 -18.58 9.00
N LYS A 81 5.55 -18.57 10.03
CA LYS A 81 5.18 -17.34 10.77
C LYS A 81 5.95 -17.21 12.10
N THR A 82 6.87 -18.11 12.43
CA THR A 82 7.54 -18.14 13.74
C THR A 82 8.93 -17.50 13.65
N ILE A 83 9.21 -16.61 14.61
CA ILE A 83 10.51 -15.95 14.79
C ILE A 83 11.40 -16.84 15.69
N LYS A 84 12.62 -17.13 15.25
CA LYS A 84 13.62 -17.84 16.06
C LYS A 84 14.87 -17.03 16.19
N PHE A 85 15.40 -16.90 17.40
CA PHE A 85 16.66 -16.23 17.67
C PHE A 85 17.83 -17.17 17.34
N LEU A 86 18.81 -16.64 16.60
CA LEU A 86 20.02 -17.40 16.26
C LEU A 86 21.00 -17.44 17.45
N GLU A 87 20.88 -16.49 18.37
CA GLU A 87 21.66 -16.44 19.60
C GLU A 87 20.75 -16.66 20.81
N GLY A 88 20.91 -17.78 21.49
CA GLY A 88 20.03 -18.27 22.56
C GLY A 88 20.01 -17.47 23.88
N ARG A 89 20.41 -16.20 23.91
CA ARG A 89 20.60 -15.41 25.13
C ARG A 89 19.65 -14.24 25.37
N LYS A 90 18.89 -13.80 24.39
CA LYS A 90 17.99 -12.65 24.54
C LYS A 90 16.58 -13.09 24.88
N ARG A 91 16.02 -12.54 25.96
CA ARG A 91 14.60 -12.79 26.32
C ARG A 91 13.64 -12.07 25.38
N LYS A 92 14.02 -10.87 24.93
CA LYS A 92 13.26 -10.03 23.99
C LYS A 92 14.19 -9.18 23.14
N MET A 93 13.74 -8.82 21.95
CA MET A 93 14.46 -7.98 21.00
C MET A 93 13.51 -6.98 20.35
N ALA A 94 13.91 -5.71 20.34
CA ALA A 94 13.26 -4.67 19.54
C ALA A 94 13.71 -4.80 18.08
N LEU A 95 12.77 -4.93 17.17
CA LEU A 95 12.99 -5.07 15.74
C LEU A 95 12.13 -4.08 14.97
N ARG A 96 12.59 -3.75 13.77
CA ARG A 96 11.81 -3.00 12.78
C ARG A 96 11.43 -3.91 11.63
N TYR A 97 10.20 -3.73 11.13
CA TYR A 97 9.76 -4.48 9.98
C TYR A 97 8.96 -3.61 9.01
N PHE A 98 9.04 -3.97 7.74
CA PHE A 98 8.18 -3.41 6.71
C PHE A 98 6.81 -4.08 6.78
N PHE A 99 5.77 -3.26 6.80
CA PHE A 99 4.41 -3.74 6.91
C PHE A 99 3.60 -3.52 5.63
N LYS A 100 2.62 -4.38 5.42
CA LYS A 100 1.60 -4.20 4.39
C LYS A 100 0.55 -3.22 4.92
N PRO A 101 0.23 -2.12 4.19
CA PRO A 101 -0.84 -1.23 4.59
C PRO A 101 -2.17 -1.98 4.64
N PRO A 102 -3.09 -1.60 5.56
CA PRO A 102 -4.41 -2.21 5.63
C PRO A 102 -5.21 -1.91 4.36
N ASN A 103 -6.00 -2.88 3.92
CA ASN A 103 -7.00 -2.64 2.90
C ASN A 103 -8.16 -1.84 3.52
N ILE A 104 -8.74 -0.96 2.73
CA ILE A 104 -9.99 -0.26 3.06
C ILE A 104 -11.19 -1.13 2.66
N THR A 105 -12.30 -0.93 3.35
CA THR A 105 -13.56 -1.67 3.12
C THR A 105 -14.64 -0.82 2.48
N GLY A 106 -14.48 0.52 2.49
CA GLY A 106 -15.49 1.47 2.06
C GLY A 106 -16.57 1.75 3.12
N ALA A 107 -16.35 1.32 4.36
CA ALA A 107 -17.28 1.53 5.45
C ALA A 107 -17.45 3.03 5.77
N ASP A 108 -18.66 3.40 6.27
CA ASP A 108 -18.94 4.76 6.69
C ASP A 108 -17.97 5.24 7.78
N GLY A 109 -17.37 6.40 7.56
CA GLY A 109 -16.41 6.98 8.50
C GLY A 109 -15.00 6.39 8.46
N GLU A 110 -14.74 5.44 7.57
CA GLU A 110 -13.40 4.86 7.39
C GLU A 110 -12.43 5.90 6.82
N GLU A 111 -11.21 5.91 7.37
CA GLU A 111 -10.14 6.82 6.93
C GLU A 111 -9.12 6.10 6.04
N MET A 112 -8.52 6.87 5.13
CA MET A 112 -7.40 6.38 4.32
C MET A 112 -6.18 6.06 5.19
N PRO A 113 -5.40 4.99 4.86
CA PRO A 113 -4.23 4.59 5.65
C PRO A 113 -3.01 5.51 5.50
N TYR A 114 -3.08 6.49 4.62
CA TYR A 114 -2.04 7.48 4.35
C TYR A 114 -2.55 8.89 4.58
N ASP A 115 -1.63 9.84 4.69
CA ASP A 115 -1.95 11.26 4.81
C ASP A 115 -2.70 11.81 3.58
N ASP A 116 -3.31 12.98 3.74
CA ASP A 116 -4.11 13.61 2.70
C ASP A 116 -3.28 13.98 1.46
N ALA A 117 -2.01 14.36 1.64
CA ALA A 117 -1.14 14.74 0.54
C ALA A 117 -0.82 13.53 -0.36
N LEU A 118 -0.46 12.39 0.24
CA LEU A 118 -0.19 11.15 -0.49
C LEU A 118 -1.47 10.59 -1.12
N THR A 119 -2.58 10.63 -0.38
CA THR A 119 -3.87 10.18 -0.87
C THR A 119 -4.29 10.94 -2.12
N ASN A 120 -4.30 12.28 -2.07
CA ASN A 120 -4.75 13.11 -3.19
C ASN A 120 -3.82 13.08 -4.40
N ASN A 121 -2.51 13.11 -4.16
CA ASN A 121 -1.54 13.25 -5.25
C ASN A 121 -1.14 11.92 -5.87
N VAL A 122 -1.24 10.82 -5.14
CA VAL A 122 -0.78 9.51 -5.63
C VAL A 122 -1.92 8.50 -5.69
N ILE A 123 -2.62 8.21 -4.58
CA ILE A 123 -3.62 7.13 -4.55
C ILE A 123 -4.78 7.43 -5.50
N VAL A 124 -5.36 8.63 -5.43
CA VAL A 124 -6.48 9.03 -6.30
C VAL A 124 -6.07 8.94 -7.77
N ASN A 125 -4.89 9.49 -8.13
CA ASN A 125 -4.41 9.47 -9.51
C ASN A 125 -4.11 8.04 -9.99
N ALA A 126 -3.48 7.21 -9.15
CA ALA A 126 -3.20 5.81 -9.45
C ALA A 126 -4.50 5.02 -9.68
N THR A 127 -5.49 5.23 -8.81
CA THR A 127 -6.81 4.57 -8.92
C THR A 127 -7.51 4.98 -10.22
N VAL A 128 -7.52 6.27 -10.56
CA VAL A 128 -8.09 6.75 -11.83
C VAL A 128 -7.40 6.11 -13.03
N LEU A 129 -6.07 6.01 -13.02
CA LEU A 129 -5.33 5.34 -14.08
C LEU A 129 -5.69 3.86 -14.20
N LEU A 130 -5.82 3.15 -13.08
CA LEU A 130 -6.22 1.74 -13.05
C LEU A 130 -7.63 1.56 -13.64
N LEU A 131 -8.60 2.38 -13.21
CA LEU A 131 -9.98 2.35 -13.71
C LEU A 131 -10.05 2.62 -15.22
N LEU A 132 -9.37 3.65 -15.70
CA LEU A 132 -9.37 4.01 -17.13
C LEU A 132 -8.67 2.97 -18.00
N ASN A 133 -7.72 2.20 -17.47
CA ASN A 133 -7.05 1.12 -18.22
C ASN A 133 -7.80 -0.20 -18.20
N GLN A 134 -8.78 -0.41 -17.33
CA GLN A 134 -9.56 -1.64 -17.29
C GLN A 134 -10.22 -1.97 -18.65
N GLN A 135 -10.61 -0.94 -19.41
CA GLN A 135 -11.24 -1.10 -20.73
C GLN A 135 -10.25 -1.41 -21.86
N ARG A 136 -8.94 -1.45 -21.58
CA ARG A 136 -7.88 -1.58 -22.58
C ARG A 136 -6.97 -2.77 -22.28
N LEU A 137 -7.43 -3.97 -22.63
CA LEU A 137 -6.68 -5.23 -22.50
C LEU A 137 -5.49 -5.29 -23.47
N ASN A 138 -4.38 -4.60 -23.15
CA ASN A 138 -3.16 -4.68 -23.96
C ASN A 138 -1.91 -4.67 -23.06
N VAL A 139 -1.10 -5.73 -23.18
CA VAL A 139 0.13 -5.94 -22.38
C VAL A 139 1.13 -4.77 -22.48
N ALA A 140 1.21 -4.10 -23.64
CA ALA A 140 2.05 -2.91 -23.81
C ALA A 140 1.56 -1.71 -22.98
N GLN A 141 0.27 -1.64 -22.68
CA GLN A 141 -0.31 -0.60 -21.84
C GLN A 141 -0.09 -0.87 -20.36
N ASP A 142 -0.03 -2.14 -19.92
CA ASP A 142 0.30 -2.51 -18.54
C ASP A 142 1.72 -2.08 -18.18
N GLN A 143 2.68 -2.17 -19.09
CA GLN A 143 4.04 -1.68 -18.90
C GLN A 143 4.07 -0.15 -18.81
N SER A 144 3.33 0.54 -19.67
CA SER A 144 3.20 2.00 -19.64
C SER A 144 2.53 2.48 -18.36
N LEU A 145 1.50 1.78 -17.88
CA LEU A 145 0.82 2.06 -16.61
C LEU A 145 1.77 1.90 -15.42
N SER A 146 2.51 0.79 -15.38
CA SER A 146 3.49 0.52 -14.33
C SER A 146 4.56 1.61 -14.26
N THR A 147 5.07 2.05 -15.40
CA THR A 147 6.02 3.17 -15.49
C THR A 147 5.39 4.47 -15.00
N SER A 148 4.17 4.79 -15.43
CA SER A 148 3.47 6.01 -15.01
C SER A 148 3.19 6.05 -13.51
N LEU A 149 2.84 4.91 -12.90
CA LEU A 149 2.66 4.79 -11.46
C LEU A 149 3.97 5.00 -10.70
N MET A 150 5.07 4.42 -11.20
CA MET A 150 6.41 4.61 -10.62
C MET A 150 6.86 6.06 -10.71
N ASP A 151 6.69 6.71 -11.86
CA ASP A 151 7.05 8.11 -12.07
C ASP A 151 6.24 9.05 -11.17
N MET A 152 4.96 8.74 -10.98
CA MET A 152 4.07 9.50 -10.10
C MET A 152 4.53 9.39 -8.64
N VAL A 153 4.88 8.19 -8.18
CA VAL A 153 5.40 7.96 -6.83
C VAL A 153 6.75 8.63 -6.65
N ASN A 154 7.67 8.50 -7.61
CA ASN A 154 8.98 9.16 -7.58
C ASN A 154 8.83 10.69 -7.51
N SER A 155 7.93 11.27 -8.31
CA SER A 155 7.64 12.71 -8.29
C SER A 155 7.11 13.18 -6.95
N ALA A 156 6.21 12.41 -6.32
CA ALA A 156 5.62 12.75 -5.03
C ALA A 156 6.64 12.74 -3.89
N PHE A 157 7.69 11.93 -3.99
CA PHE A 157 8.74 11.81 -2.96
C PHE A 157 10.07 12.49 -3.32
N GLY A 158 10.15 13.22 -4.45
CA GLY A 158 11.35 13.95 -4.87
C GLY A 158 12.54 13.04 -5.16
N VAL A 159 12.32 11.76 -5.43
CA VAL A 159 13.37 10.83 -5.87
C VAL A 159 13.62 11.11 -7.35
N GLN A 160 14.66 11.87 -7.66
CA GLN A 160 15.14 11.96 -9.02
C GLN A 160 15.86 10.65 -9.38
N ALA A 161 15.45 10.07 -10.50
CA ALA A 161 16.10 8.90 -11.08
C ALA A 161 17.52 9.20 -11.57
#